data_8c6d74cbf1ffa03da61012dc1c36dfbe
#
_entry.id   8c6d74cbf1ffa03da61012dc1c36dfbe
#
_cell.length_a   1.000
_cell.length_b   1.000
_cell.length_c   1.000
_cell.angle_alpha   90.00
_cell.angle_beta   90.00
_cell.angle_gamma   90.00
#
_symmetry.space_group_name_H-M   'P 1'
#
loop_
_entity.id
_entity.type
_entity.pdbx_description
1 polymer ?
#
loop_
_entity_poly.entity_id
_entity_poly.type
_entity_poly.pdbx_seq_one_letter_code
_entity_poly.pdbx_strand_id
1 'polypeptide(L)'
;MPALTWPGKCLAPVPAANLLTEAVVYPQGRGYPSAPPENRLILGDNLPVMAALLPEYEGRFDLLYADPPFFTNRKYPARIGRGEDSRKPAEWQLTEGYPDHWPDLDAYLDFLYQRLALMVRLLAPHGTLYLHLDWHADAYARLLLDELLGAENLLNEIIWTYHGPSPIRRAFNRKHDTILAYVKSKDYTFNADAVRAPYNPNTVKTFESSPKAGFGKVPDLERGKVPEDWWYFPVVARLHNERSGYPTQKPQALLERILLASSNPGDLVGDFFCGSGTTPLAAATLGRRFIACDLTFRALHTTRSRLTVTGAPFTLERDAAAPFPLAEGERAAALSPGSVALDTDGLDYWEVDPAWDGVAFRSAAQAVRPARSDAVPQVLEIKSGGRVCLRWVTVDGQQFQSNV
;
A
#
# COMPACT_ATOMS: atom_id res chain seq x y z
N MET A 1 26.41 20.63 -1.64
CA MET A 1 24.94 20.76 -1.65
C MET A 1 24.49 21.40 -0.33
N PRO A 2 23.44 22.20 -0.28
CA PRO A 2 22.87 22.62 0.99
C PRO A 2 22.38 21.37 1.75
N ALA A 3 22.76 21.26 3.02
CA ALA A 3 22.33 20.18 3.89
C ALA A 3 21.36 20.71 4.93
N LEU A 4 20.26 19.99 5.16
CA LEU A 4 19.33 20.29 6.23
C LEU A 4 19.92 19.77 7.55
N THR A 5 20.03 20.63 8.55
CA THR A 5 20.60 20.29 9.86
C THR A 5 19.64 20.63 10.98
N TRP A 6 19.53 19.75 11.98
CA TRP A 6 18.76 19.95 13.21
C TRP A 6 19.46 19.27 14.38
N PRO A 7 19.18 19.66 15.64
CA PRO A 7 19.71 18.98 16.81
C PRO A 7 19.34 17.49 16.81
N GLY A 8 20.34 16.63 16.98
CA GLY A 8 20.11 15.17 17.04
C GLY A 8 20.13 14.45 15.70
N LYS A 9 20.26 15.15 14.55
CA LYS A 9 20.38 14.49 13.24
C LYS A 9 21.49 13.44 13.24
N CYS A 10 21.13 12.19 13.18
CA CYS A 10 22.07 11.07 13.07
C CYS A 10 21.44 9.85 12.42
N LEU A 11 22.27 8.98 11.86
CA LEU A 11 21.87 7.63 11.43
C LEU A 11 22.42 6.65 12.46
N ALA A 12 21.62 6.37 13.48
CA ALA A 12 21.97 5.38 14.50
C ALA A 12 21.74 3.94 13.96
N PRO A 13 22.48 2.93 14.45
CA PRO A 13 22.15 1.55 14.20
C PRO A 13 20.73 1.23 14.69
N VAL A 14 19.92 0.64 13.82
CA VAL A 14 18.54 0.27 14.12
C VAL A 14 18.51 -1.21 14.49
N PRO A 15 17.98 -1.58 15.68
CA PRO A 15 17.75 -2.97 16.03
C PRO A 15 16.76 -3.60 15.03
N ALA A 16 17.08 -4.80 14.55
CA ALA A 16 16.21 -5.54 13.64
C ALA A 16 14.99 -6.10 14.39
N ALA A 17 13.82 -6.03 13.77
CA ALA A 17 12.63 -6.69 14.26
C ALA A 17 12.80 -8.23 14.29
N ASN A 18 12.13 -8.89 15.21
CA ASN A 18 12.00 -10.35 15.21
C ASN A 18 10.70 -10.72 14.46
N LEU A 19 10.83 -11.08 13.18
CA LEU A 19 9.69 -11.37 12.32
C LEU A 19 9.18 -12.79 12.54
N LEU A 20 7.89 -12.90 12.90
CA LEU A 20 7.19 -14.16 13.10
C LEU A 20 6.15 -14.34 12.00
N THR A 21 6.11 -15.53 11.39
CA THR A 21 5.07 -15.89 10.42
C THR A 21 3.78 -16.25 11.16
N GLU A 22 2.71 -15.50 10.91
CA GLU A 22 1.38 -15.72 11.48
C GLU A 22 0.48 -16.57 10.59
N ALA A 23 0.61 -16.40 9.28
CA ALA A 23 -0.12 -17.16 8.30
C ALA A 23 0.54 -17.15 6.93
N VAL A 24 0.22 -18.14 6.12
CA VAL A 24 0.42 -18.10 4.66
C VAL A 24 -0.95 -18.07 4.02
N VAL A 25 -1.23 -17.04 3.24
CA VAL A 25 -2.53 -16.83 2.60
C VAL A 25 -2.45 -17.20 1.13
N TYR A 26 -3.34 -18.09 0.71
CA TYR A 26 -3.48 -18.56 -0.66
C TYR A 26 -4.83 -18.07 -1.24
N PRO A 27 -4.90 -16.84 -1.77
CA PRO A 27 -6.14 -16.30 -2.30
C PRO A 27 -6.74 -17.23 -3.34
N GLN A 28 -8.03 -17.55 -3.20
CA GLN A 28 -8.73 -18.49 -4.08
C GLN A 28 -8.09 -19.91 -4.13
N GLY A 29 -7.38 -20.31 -3.07
CA GLY A 29 -6.68 -21.58 -2.98
C GLY A 29 -5.48 -21.73 -3.94
N ARG A 30 -5.06 -20.67 -4.61
CA ARG A 30 -3.98 -20.73 -5.59
C ARG A 30 -2.64 -21.04 -4.92
N GLY A 31 -2.00 -22.13 -5.36
CA GLY A 31 -0.69 -22.53 -4.85
C GLY A 31 -0.70 -23.31 -3.53
N TYR A 32 -1.87 -23.49 -2.89
CA TYR A 32 -1.99 -24.29 -1.67
C TYR A 32 -1.69 -25.77 -1.92
N PRO A 33 -0.91 -26.46 -1.09
CA PRO A 33 -0.13 -26.05 0.07
C PRO A 33 1.37 -25.87 -0.25
N SER A 34 1.72 -25.30 -1.39
CA SER A 34 3.10 -25.20 -1.91
C SER A 34 4.05 -24.40 -0.99
N ALA A 35 5.28 -24.20 -1.44
CA ALA A 35 6.29 -23.42 -0.72
C ALA A 35 5.77 -22.02 -0.33
N PRO A 36 6.29 -21.42 0.75
CA PRO A 36 5.93 -20.08 1.15
C PRO A 36 6.07 -19.09 -0.02
N PRO A 37 5.09 -18.22 -0.23
CA PRO A 37 5.14 -17.23 -1.31
C PRO A 37 6.25 -16.20 -1.06
N GLU A 38 6.71 -15.56 -2.13
CA GLU A 38 7.70 -14.49 -2.06
C GLU A 38 7.10 -13.14 -1.64
N ASN A 39 5.78 -12.97 -1.75
CA ASN A 39 5.10 -11.77 -1.29
C ASN A 39 4.94 -11.78 0.23
N ARG A 40 5.17 -10.63 0.86
CA ARG A 40 5.11 -10.49 2.32
C ARG A 40 4.27 -9.30 2.73
N LEU A 41 3.40 -9.48 3.72
CA LEU A 41 2.64 -8.42 4.39
C LEU A 41 2.98 -8.45 5.87
N ILE A 42 3.55 -7.36 6.40
CA ILE A 42 4.22 -7.34 7.70
C ILE A 42 3.55 -6.32 8.62
N LEU A 43 3.18 -6.74 9.84
CA LEU A 43 2.72 -5.87 10.92
C LEU A 43 3.90 -5.46 11.79
N GLY A 44 4.15 -4.17 11.92
CA GLY A 44 5.19 -3.65 12.82
C GLY A 44 5.62 -2.22 12.50
N ASP A 45 6.47 -1.66 13.33
CA ASP A 45 7.16 -0.41 12.97
C ASP A 45 8.10 -0.69 11.80
N ASN A 46 7.93 0.08 10.75
CA ASN A 46 8.69 -0.12 9.52
C ASN A 46 10.20 0.11 9.68
N LEU A 47 10.64 0.88 10.67
CA LEU A 47 12.07 1.12 10.87
C LEU A 47 12.81 -0.17 11.29
N PRO A 48 12.46 -0.87 12.41
CA PRO A 48 13.06 -2.17 12.74
C PRO A 48 12.71 -3.28 11.72
N VAL A 49 11.54 -3.23 11.08
CA VAL A 49 11.18 -4.17 10.01
C VAL A 49 12.13 -4.04 8.82
N MET A 50 12.38 -2.84 8.31
CA MET A 50 13.36 -2.61 7.24
C MET A 50 14.77 -3.06 7.64
N ALA A 51 15.17 -2.82 8.90
CA ALA A 51 16.46 -3.31 9.40
C ALA A 51 16.55 -4.85 9.40
N ALA A 52 15.45 -5.56 9.71
CA ALA A 52 15.37 -7.02 9.64
C ALA A 52 15.41 -7.55 8.20
N LEU A 53 14.96 -6.76 7.23
CA LEU A 53 14.99 -7.14 5.82
C LEU A 53 16.36 -6.95 5.15
N LEU A 54 17.22 -6.07 5.67
CA LEU A 54 18.50 -5.75 5.04
C LEU A 54 19.39 -6.96 4.73
N PRO A 55 19.56 -7.97 5.61
CA PRO A 55 20.43 -9.11 5.31
C PRO A 55 20.08 -9.86 4.03
N GLU A 56 18.79 -9.85 3.65
CA GLU A 56 18.30 -10.57 2.47
C GLU A 56 18.01 -9.63 1.29
N TYR A 57 17.56 -8.40 1.58
CA TYR A 57 17.00 -7.49 0.57
C TYR A 57 17.80 -6.21 0.33
N GLU A 58 19.00 -6.03 0.87
CA GLU A 58 19.82 -4.86 0.58
C GLU A 58 20.10 -4.76 -0.93
N GLY A 59 19.74 -3.66 -1.53
CA GLY A 59 19.88 -3.41 -2.97
C GLY A 59 19.00 -4.30 -3.87
N ARG A 60 17.84 -4.76 -3.39
CA ARG A 60 16.98 -5.70 -4.11
C ARG A 60 15.64 -5.13 -4.59
N PHE A 61 15.17 -4.03 -4.03
CA PHE A 61 13.89 -3.46 -4.42
C PHE A 61 14.01 -2.67 -5.72
N ASP A 62 13.28 -3.08 -6.74
CA ASP A 62 13.23 -2.40 -8.04
C ASP A 62 12.43 -1.11 -7.97
N LEU A 63 11.41 -1.07 -7.11
CA LEU A 63 10.61 0.11 -6.84
C LEU A 63 10.24 0.19 -5.36
N LEU A 64 10.43 1.37 -4.77
CA LEU A 64 9.88 1.71 -3.46
C LEU A 64 8.88 2.85 -3.60
N TYR A 65 7.68 2.67 -3.04
CA TYR A 65 6.72 3.74 -2.84
C TYR A 65 6.56 3.98 -1.34
N ALA A 66 6.52 5.22 -0.93
CA ALA A 66 6.34 5.60 0.47
C ALA A 66 5.35 6.77 0.58
N ASP A 67 4.35 6.60 1.45
CA ASP A 67 3.32 7.58 1.78
C ASP A 67 3.30 7.78 3.31
N PRO A 68 4.39 8.37 3.87
CA PRO A 68 4.52 8.55 5.32
C PRO A 68 3.51 9.58 5.85
N PRO A 69 3.35 9.75 7.17
CA PRO A 69 2.66 10.91 7.73
C PRO A 69 3.25 12.22 7.19
N PHE A 70 2.39 13.24 6.94
CA PHE A 70 2.77 14.47 6.22
C PHE A 70 3.12 15.65 7.14
N PHE A 71 3.23 15.44 8.45
CA PHE A 71 3.41 16.52 9.43
C PHE A 71 2.20 17.47 9.52
N THR A 72 1.00 16.93 9.37
CA THR A 72 -0.24 17.74 9.43
C THR A 72 -0.70 18.05 10.84
N ASN A 73 -0.14 17.41 11.85
CA ASN A 73 -0.53 17.45 13.26
C ASN A 73 -2.00 17.09 13.50
N ARG A 74 -2.49 16.05 12.79
CA ARG A 74 -3.87 15.53 12.87
C ARG A 74 -3.90 14.05 13.18
N LYS A 75 -5.04 13.59 13.73
CA LYS A 75 -5.37 12.17 13.83
C LYS A 75 -6.26 11.78 12.66
N TYR A 76 -5.96 10.65 12.05
CA TYR A 76 -6.70 10.10 10.93
C TYR A 76 -7.39 8.79 11.34
N PRO A 77 -8.61 8.84 11.94
CA PRO A 77 -9.31 7.63 12.33
C PRO A 77 -9.79 6.84 11.11
N ALA A 78 -9.73 5.53 11.21
CA ALA A 78 -10.38 4.63 10.27
C ALA A 78 -11.89 4.55 10.58
N ARG A 79 -12.68 4.22 9.58
CA ARG A 79 -14.14 4.04 9.68
C ARG A 79 -14.49 2.59 9.49
N ILE A 80 -15.38 2.08 10.32
CA ILE A 80 -15.87 0.71 10.27
C ILE A 80 -17.40 0.70 10.35
N GLY A 81 -18.01 -0.39 9.87
CA GLY A 81 -19.46 -0.58 9.91
C GLY A 81 -20.17 -0.15 8.63
N ARG A 82 -21.50 -0.15 8.67
CA ARG A 82 -22.38 0.15 7.54
C ARG A 82 -22.19 1.52 6.91
N GLY A 83 -21.69 2.45 7.68
CA GLY A 83 -21.47 3.81 7.25
C GLY A 83 -20.23 4.06 6.41
N GLU A 84 -19.44 3.04 6.09
CA GLU A 84 -18.20 3.17 5.30
C GLU A 84 -18.46 3.82 3.94
N ASP A 85 -19.57 3.49 3.30
CA ASP A 85 -19.97 4.09 2.03
C ASP A 85 -20.52 5.52 2.16
N SER A 86 -20.55 6.04 3.38
CA SER A 86 -21.00 7.38 3.79
C SER A 86 -22.44 7.76 3.52
N ARG A 87 -23.27 6.84 3.06
CA ARG A 87 -24.71 7.12 2.92
C ARG A 87 -25.44 7.15 4.26
N LYS A 88 -24.85 6.50 5.28
CA LYS A 88 -25.40 6.42 6.64
C LYS A 88 -24.33 6.75 7.69
N PRO A 89 -23.87 8.00 7.77
CA PRO A 89 -22.80 8.41 8.68
C PRO A 89 -23.09 8.11 10.16
N ALA A 90 -24.36 8.06 10.56
CA ALA A 90 -24.76 7.76 11.94
C ALA A 90 -24.46 6.31 12.36
N GLU A 91 -24.25 5.41 11.40
CA GLU A 91 -23.91 4.00 11.66
C GLU A 91 -22.39 3.76 11.69
N TRP A 92 -21.57 4.80 11.45
CA TRP A 92 -20.12 4.68 11.50
C TRP A 92 -19.62 4.56 12.93
N GLN A 93 -18.70 3.64 13.10
CA GLN A 93 -17.81 3.62 14.23
C GLN A 93 -16.43 4.12 13.79
N LEU A 94 -15.79 4.90 14.65
CA LEU A 94 -14.42 5.34 14.44
C LEU A 94 -13.50 4.42 15.26
N THR A 95 -12.46 3.92 14.59
CA THR A 95 -11.42 3.12 15.22
C THR A 95 -10.05 3.74 14.96
N GLU A 96 -9.03 3.15 15.53
CA GLU A 96 -7.67 3.58 15.35
C GLU A 96 -7.28 3.51 13.87
N GLY A 97 -6.79 4.63 13.35
CA GLY A 97 -6.10 4.72 12.07
C GLY A 97 -4.62 4.98 12.34
N TYR A 98 -4.10 6.12 11.88
CA TYR A 98 -2.74 6.51 12.23
C TYR A 98 -2.69 7.95 12.78
N PRO A 99 -1.81 8.23 13.75
CA PRO A 99 -1.53 9.58 14.18
C PRO A 99 -0.52 10.23 13.24
N ASP A 100 -0.78 11.47 12.86
CA ASP A 100 0.20 12.36 12.23
C ASP A 100 0.40 13.55 13.16
N HIS A 101 0.98 13.28 14.33
CA HIS A 101 1.16 14.25 15.40
C HIS A 101 2.58 14.17 15.98
N TRP A 102 3.28 15.28 15.96
CA TRP A 102 4.70 15.40 16.27
C TRP A 102 4.90 16.51 17.30
N PRO A 103 5.84 16.36 18.23
CA PRO A 103 6.19 17.42 19.18
C PRO A 103 6.67 18.69 18.44
N ASP A 104 7.51 18.49 17.43
CA ASP A 104 8.12 19.54 16.63
C ASP A 104 8.59 19.00 15.26
N LEU A 105 9.18 19.87 14.46
CA LEU A 105 9.71 19.51 13.15
C LEU A 105 10.93 18.59 13.26
N ASP A 106 11.79 18.79 14.25
CA ASP A 106 13.02 18.01 14.42
C ASP A 106 12.68 16.52 14.65
N ALA A 107 11.69 16.22 15.51
CA ALA A 107 11.22 14.87 15.75
C ALA A 107 10.63 14.21 14.48
N TYR A 108 9.91 14.98 13.65
CA TYR A 108 9.42 14.49 12.37
C TYR A 108 10.55 14.21 11.38
N LEU A 109 11.55 15.10 11.32
CA LEU A 109 12.71 14.92 10.44
C LEU A 109 13.57 13.72 10.85
N ASP A 110 13.76 13.48 12.14
CA ASP A 110 14.43 12.28 12.65
C ASP A 110 13.70 10.99 12.23
N PHE A 111 12.37 10.99 12.38
CA PHE A 111 11.53 9.88 11.95
C PHE A 111 11.68 9.59 10.45
N LEU A 112 11.61 10.63 9.62
CA LEU A 112 11.64 10.48 8.16
C LEU A 112 13.05 10.12 7.67
N TYR A 113 14.08 10.78 8.18
CA TYR A 113 15.47 10.61 7.74
C TYR A 113 16.00 9.20 7.93
N GLN A 114 15.78 8.60 9.10
CA GLN A 114 16.20 7.23 9.40
C GLN A 114 15.53 6.22 8.46
N ARG A 115 14.24 6.41 8.17
CA ARG A 115 13.47 5.53 7.28
C ARG A 115 13.89 5.66 5.83
N LEU A 116 14.10 6.89 5.35
CA LEU A 116 14.61 7.14 4.01
C LEU A 116 15.99 6.53 3.81
N ALA A 117 16.87 6.63 4.79
CA ALA A 117 18.22 6.04 4.73
C ALA A 117 18.15 4.51 4.57
N LEU A 118 17.26 3.81 5.29
CA LEU A 118 17.07 2.36 5.12
C LEU A 118 16.42 2.02 3.76
N MET A 119 15.46 2.81 3.30
CA MET A 119 14.85 2.63 1.98
C MET A 119 15.89 2.77 0.86
N VAL A 120 16.79 3.75 0.96
CA VAL A 120 17.90 3.92 0.00
C VAL A 120 18.83 2.71 -0.01
N ARG A 121 19.09 2.09 1.15
CA ARG A 121 19.88 0.84 1.22
C ARG A 121 19.15 -0.32 0.57
N LEU A 122 17.86 -0.47 0.80
CA LEU A 122 17.04 -1.53 0.22
C LEU A 122 16.86 -1.38 -1.30
N LEU A 123 16.88 -0.15 -1.82
CA LEU A 123 16.67 0.16 -3.23
C LEU A 123 17.78 -0.44 -4.10
N ALA A 124 17.41 -1.10 -5.19
CA ALA A 124 18.33 -1.65 -6.18
C ALA A 124 19.10 -0.54 -6.91
N PRO A 125 20.29 -0.81 -7.47
CA PRO A 125 21.04 0.19 -8.24
C PRO A 125 20.24 0.81 -9.39
N HIS A 126 19.36 0.06 -10.02
CA HIS A 126 18.45 0.51 -11.10
C HIS A 126 17.05 0.88 -10.60
N GLY A 127 16.84 0.86 -9.30
CA GLY A 127 15.55 1.08 -8.68
C GLY A 127 15.15 2.55 -8.59
N THR A 128 13.84 2.77 -8.44
CA THR A 128 13.24 4.10 -8.26
C THR A 128 12.50 4.18 -6.94
N LEU A 129 12.75 5.24 -6.16
CA LEU A 129 12.02 5.60 -4.96
C LEU A 129 11.01 6.71 -5.28
N TYR A 130 9.75 6.49 -4.96
CA TYR A 130 8.67 7.46 -5.01
C TYR A 130 8.25 7.82 -3.59
N LEU A 131 8.49 9.07 -3.18
CA LEU A 131 8.11 9.61 -1.87
C LEU A 131 6.95 10.60 -2.04
N HIS A 132 5.79 10.25 -1.49
CA HIS A 132 4.56 11.02 -1.59
C HIS A 132 4.34 11.84 -0.33
N LEU A 133 4.17 13.14 -0.48
CA LEU A 133 3.95 14.09 0.60
C LEU A 133 3.05 15.25 0.13
N ASP A 134 2.53 16.01 1.06
CA ASP A 134 1.93 17.30 0.76
C ASP A 134 2.88 18.46 1.10
N TRP A 135 2.40 19.68 0.91
CA TRP A 135 3.15 20.93 1.10
C TRP A 135 3.70 21.15 2.54
N HIS A 136 3.28 20.37 3.55
CA HIS A 136 3.83 20.51 4.91
C HIS A 136 5.25 19.94 5.00
N ALA A 137 5.56 18.90 4.25
CA ALA A 137 6.79 18.14 4.41
C ALA A 137 7.64 17.98 3.13
N ASP A 138 7.08 18.21 1.94
CA ASP A 138 7.73 17.93 0.65
C ASP A 138 9.08 18.64 0.48
N ALA A 139 9.17 19.93 0.85
CA ALA A 139 10.40 20.71 0.74
C ALA A 139 11.54 20.17 1.63
N TYR A 140 11.22 19.71 2.85
CA TYR A 140 12.21 19.10 3.74
C TYR A 140 12.64 17.74 3.23
N ALA A 141 11.68 16.92 2.83
CA ALA A 141 11.96 15.59 2.29
C ALA A 141 12.81 15.63 1.02
N ARG A 142 12.59 16.64 0.17
CA ARG A 142 13.43 16.89 -1.01
C ARG A 142 14.90 17.09 -0.62
N LEU A 143 15.19 17.91 0.40
CA LEU A 143 16.55 18.13 0.87
C LEU A 143 17.18 16.88 1.49
N LEU A 144 16.39 16.06 2.19
CA LEU A 144 16.87 14.79 2.73
C LEU A 144 17.22 13.79 1.63
N LEU A 145 16.39 13.70 0.58
CA LEU A 145 16.67 12.82 -0.56
C LEU A 145 17.83 13.33 -1.42
N ASP A 146 17.98 14.64 -1.59
CA ASP A 146 19.15 15.24 -2.23
C ASP A 146 20.46 14.87 -1.50
N GLU A 147 20.42 14.80 -0.16
CA GLU A 147 21.56 14.37 0.65
C GLU A 147 21.84 12.86 0.53
N LEU A 148 20.77 12.03 0.56
CA LEU A 148 20.92 10.57 0.59
C LEU A 148 21.20 9.95 -0.79
N LEU A 149 20.65 10.52 -1.85
CA LEU A 149 20.73 9.97 -3.21
C LEU A 149 21.49 10.88 -4.19
N GLY A 150 21.68 12.15 -3.88
CA GLY A 150 22.23 13.17 -4.78
C GLY A 150 21.12 13.93 -5.53
N ALA A 151 21.21 15.25 -5.57
CA ALA A 151 20.23 16.11 -6.25
C ALA A 151 20.14 15.83 -7.77
N GLU A 152 21.23 15.36 -8.38
CA GLU A 152 21.30 14.95 -9.79
C GLU A 152 20.52 13.67 -10.09
N ASN A 153 20.06 12.94 -9.08
CA ASN A 153 19.29 11.72 -9.17
C ASN A 153 17.78 11.94 -8.95
N LEU A 154 17.35 13.18 -8.76
CA LEU A 154 15.93 13.51 -8.90
C LEU A 154 15.52 13.28 -10.35
N LEU A 155 14.57 12.38 -10.56
CA LEU A 155 13.98 12.10 -11.85
C LEU A 155 12.86 13.10 -12.17
N ASN A 156 11.89 13.20 -11.26
CA ASN A 156 10.76 14.13 -11.36
C ASN A 156 10.25 14.57 -9.98
N GLU A 157 9.71 15.77 -9.94
CA GLU A 157 8.79 16.25 -8.93
C GLU A 157 7.39 16.23 -9.53
N ILE A 158 6.62 15.18 -9.21
CA ILE A 158 5.31 14.92 -9.79
C ILE A 158 4.25 15.60 -8.94
N ILE A 159 3.39 16.40 -9.56
CA ILE A 159 2.28 17.07 -8.91
C ILE A 159 0.98 16.29 -9.17
N TRP A 160 0.52 15.55 -8.15
CA TRP A 160 -0.78 14.90 -8.22
C TRP A 160 -1.88 15.86 -7.84
N THR A 161 -2.73 16.22 -8.82
CA THR A 161 -3.84 17.13 -8.63
C THR A 161 -5.18 16.39 -8.47
N TYR A 162 -6.06 16.94 -7.65
CA TYR A 162 -7.39 16.37 -7.41
C TYR A 162 -8.41 17.46 -7.08
N HIS A 163 -9.70 17.13 -7.24
CA HIS A 163 -10.81 18.01 -6.84
C HIS A 163 -11.34 17.63 -5.46
N GLY A 164 -11.97 18.61 -4.80
CA GLY A 164 -12.63 18.43 -3.51
C GLY A 164 -13.24 19.74 -3.01
N PRO A 165 -13.90 19.72 -1.84
CA PRO A 165 -14.47 20.94 -1.23
C PRO A 165 -13.42 22.03 -1.10
N SER A 166 -13.83 23.28 -1.33
CA SER A 166 -12.95 24.46 -1.34
C SER A 166 -13.34 25.44 -0.24
N PRO A 167 -13.01 25.16 1.04
CA PRO A 167 -13.43 25.99 2.17
C PRO A 167 -12.59 27.25 2.36
N ILE A 168 -11.40 27.34 1.78
CA ILE A 168 -10.46 28.45 1.95
C ILE A 168 -10.94 29.64 1.13
N ARG A 169 -11.05 30.82 1.77
CA ARG A 169 -11.55 32.07 1.13
C ARG A 169 -10.50 33.18 1.02
N ARG A 170 -9.37 33.04 1.74
CA ARG A 170 -8.31 34.08 1.80
C ARG A 170 -6.98 33.63 1.18
N ALA A 171 -6.97 32.43 0.56
CA ALA A 171 -5.84 31.88 -0.17
C ALA A 171 -6.37 30.91 -1.23
N PHE A 172 -5.52 30.48 -2.15
CA PHE A 172 -5.85 29.41 -3.07
C PHE A 172 -6.06 28.09 -2.32
N ASN A 173 -7.06 27.31 -2.74
CA ASN A 173 -7.32 26.00 -2.16
C ASN A 173 -6.25 25.02 -2.62
N ARG A 174 -5.55 24.39 -1.67
CA ARG A 174 -4.53 23.37 -1.94
C ARG A 174 -5.21 22.09 -2.37
N LYS A 175 -4.99 21.68 -3.61
CA LYS A 175 -5.61 20.51 -4.25
C LYS A 175 -4.58 19.73 -5.04
N HIS A 176 -3.41 19.56 -4.43
CA HIS A 176 -2.35 18.71 -4.94
C HIS A 176 -1.51 18.17 -3.80
N ASP A 177 -0.89 17.05 -4.06
CA ASP A 177 0.21 16.49 -3.31
C ASP A 177 1.43 16.39 -4.24
N THR A 178 2.62 16.27 -3.67
CA THR A 178 3.89 16.14 -4.37
C THR A 178 4.41 14.71 -4.26
N ILE A 179 4.85 14.12 -5.36
CA ILE A 179 5.51 12.82 -5.38
C ILE A 179 6.92 13.02 -5.93
N LEU A 180 7.91 12.89 -5.06
CA LEU A 180 9.32 12.99 -5.42
C LEU A 180 9.79 11.64 -5.96
N ALA A 181 10.21 11.58 -7.22
CA ALA A 181 10.76 10.39 -7.84
C ALA A 181 12.28 10.50 -7.94
N TYR A 182 12.99 9.64 -7.22
CA TYR A 182 14.44 9.56 -7.21
C TYR A 182 14.92 8.20 -7.72
N VAL A 183 15.98 8.22 -8.51
CA VAL A 183 16.70 7.02 -8.95
C VAL A 183 18.01 6.88 -8.18
N LYS A 184 18.52 5.65 -8.07
CA LYS A 184 19.77 5.39 -7.37
C LYS A 184 20.99 5.55 -8.28
N SER A 185 20.81 5.40 -9.60
CA SER A 185 21.86 5.58 -10.61
C SER A 185 21.27 6.07 -11.93
N LYS A 186 22.11 6.31 -12.93
CA LYS A 186 21.65 6.67 -14.29
C LYS A 186 21.13 5.47 -15.09
N ASP A 187 21.37 4.26 -14.63
CA ASP A 187 20.83 3.03 -15.21
C ASP A 187 19.57 2.61 -14.43
N TYR A 188 18.46 3.25 -14.75
CA TYR A 188 17.18 3.04 -14.08
C TYR A 188 16.09 2.56 -15.04
N THR A 189 15.09 1.86 -14.52
CA THR A 189 13.95 1.39 -15.28
C THR A 189 12.94 2.52 -15.51
N PHE A 190 12.64 2.83 -16.78
CA PHE A 190 11.54 3.71 -17.16
C PHE A 190 10.84 3.24 -18.44
N ASN A 191 9.67 2.67 -18.31
CA ASN A 191 8.87 2.08 -19.37
C ASN A 191 7.95 3.13 -20.03
N ALA A 192 8.53 4.01 -20.83
CA ALA A 192 7.82 5.12 -21.46
C ALA A 192 6.55 4.69 -22.22
N ASP A 193 6.61 3.59 -22.95
CA ASP A 193 5.47 3.11 -23.75
C ASP A 193 4.32 2.54 -22.90
N ALA A 194 4.61 2.02 -21.70
CA ALA A 194 3.59 1.49 -20.80
C ALA A 194 2.71 2.57 -20.16
N VAL A 195 3.16 3.83 -20.18
CA VAL A 195 2.47 4.95 -19.52
C VAL A 195 2.02 6.05 -20.49
N ARG A 196 2.14 5.83 -21.80
CA ARG A 196 1.71 6.83 -22.79
C ARG A 196 0.24 7.18 -22.63
N ALA A 197 -0.04 8.45 -22.80
CA ALA A 197 -1.38 9.01 -22.88
C ALA A 197 -1.65 9.58 -24.27
N PRO A 198 -2.90 9.61 -24.75
CA PRO A 198 -3.24 10.23 -26.00
C PRO A 198 -2.94 11.74 -25.95
N TYR A 199 -2.62 12.30 -27.09
CA TYR A 199 -2.52 13.76 -27.23
C TYR A 199 -3.88 14.43 -26.99
N ASN A 200 -3.83 15.65 -26.49
CA ASN A 200 -5.03 16.47 -26.38
C ASN A 200 -5.68 16.63 -27.78
N PRO A 201 -7.01 16.49 -27.93
CA PRO A 201 -7.70 16.61 -29.21
C PRO A 201 -7.41 17.91 -29.98
N ASN A 202 -7.20 19.02 -29.26
CA ASN A 202 -6.82 20.28 -29.90
C ASN A 202 -5.41 20.25 -30.48
N THR A 203 -4.48 19.55 -29.82
CA THR A 203 -3.11 19.32 -30.33
C THR A 203 -3.17 18.47 -31.59
N VAL A 204 -3.95 17.40 -31.61
CA VAL A 204 -4.16 16.57 -32.81
C VAL A 204 -4.67 17.40 -33.97
N LYS A 205 -5.76 18.17 -33.77
CA LYS A 205 -6.30 19.07 -34.81
C LYS A 205 -5.28 20.09 -35.35
N THR A 206 -4.45 20.63 -34.44
CA THR A 206 -3.40 21.59 -34.82
C THR A 206 -2.39 20.95 -35.77
N PHE A 207 -1.91 19.75 -35.46
CA PHE A 207 -0.97 19.04 -36.33
C PHE A 207 -1.59 18.51 -37.64
N GLU A 208 -2.88 18.12 -37.63
CA GLU A 208 -3.64 17.76 -38.82
C GLU A 208 -3.80 18.94 -39.77
N SER A 209 -4.10 20.14 -39.22
CA SER A 209 -4.31 21.36 -40.01
C SER A 209 -3.01 22.04 -40.44
N SER A 210 -1.94 21.88 -39.69
CA SER A 210 -0.63 22.49 -39.94
C SER A 210 0.53 21.57 -39.52
N PRO A 211 0.92 20.62 -40.40
CA PRO A 211 1.99 19.65 -40.08
C PRO A 211 3.35 20.25 -39.69
N LYS A 212 3.55 21.53 -39.99
CA LYS A 212 4.79 22.25 -39.67
C LYS A 212 4.63 23.29 -38.56
N ALA A 213 3.59 23.19 -37.72
CA ALA A 213 3.21 24.18 -36.71
C ALA A 213 4.35 24.64 -35.75
N GLY A 214 5.50 25.00 -36.26
CA GLY A 214 6.62 25.62 -35.54
C GLY A 214 7.52 24.66 -34.73
N PHE A 215 7.22 23.36 -34.70
CA PHE A 215 7.93 22.38 -33.87
C PHE A 215 8.91 21.45 -34.62
N GLY A 216 9.24 21.75 -35.87
CA GLY A 216 10.26 21.06 -36.67
C GLY A 216 9.95 19.61 -37.06
N LYS A 217 9.37 18.80 -36.17
CA LYS A 217 8.99 17.41 -36.39
C LYS A 217 7.60 17.13 -35.83
N VAL A 218 6.72 16.59 -36.65
CA VAL A 218 5.40 16.13 -36.21
C VAL A 218 5.57 14.92 -35.30
N PRO A 219 4.99 14.92 -34.08
CA PRO A 219 5.02 13.75 -33.23
C PRO A 219 4.17 12.62 -33.81
N ASP A 220 4.44 11.39 -33.40
CA ASP A 220 3.56 10.26 -33.67
C ASP A 220 2.28 10.40 -32.81
N LEU A 221 1.22 10.89 -33.46
CA LEU A 221 -0.05 11.19 -32.77
C LEU A 221 -0.79 9.92 -32.35
N GLU A 222 -0.62 8.80 -33.07
CA GLU A 222 -1.25 7.52 -32.73
C GLU A 222 -0.58 6.85 -31.54
N ARG A 223 0.75 6.91 -31.47
CA ARG A 223 1.53 6.37 -30.36
C ARG A 223 1.26 7.10 -29.05
N GLY A 224 0.82 8.35 -29.09
CA GLY A 224 0.65 9.19 -27.92
C GLY A 224 1.97 9.69 -27.35
N LYS A 225 1.93 10.31 -26.16
CA LYS A 225 3.08 10.92 -25.48
C LYS A 225 3.26 10.38 -24.05
N VAL A 226 4.48 10.43 -23.54
CA VAL A 226 4.71 10.31 -22.09
C VAL A 226 3.99 11.47 -21.41
N PRO A 227 3.18 11.21 -20.36
CA PRO A 227 2.48 12.28 -19.64
C PRO A 227 3.47 13.28 -19.05
N GLU A 228 3.00 14.50 -18.87
CA GLU A 228 3.67 15.51 -18.08
C GLU A 228 3.79 15.06 -16.61
N ASP A 229 4.59 15.76 -15.80
CA ASP A 229 4.79 15.51 -14.38
C ASP A 229 3.71 16.15 -13.47
N TRP A 230 2.62 16.63 -14.04
CA TRP A 230 1.40 16.98 -13.31
C TRP A 230 0.27 16.03 -13.70
N TRP A 231 -0.26 15.31 -12.69
CA TRP A 231 -1.22 14.25 -12.93
C TRP A 231 -2.57 14.58 -12.29
N TYR A 232 -3.64 14.31 -13.01
CA TYR A 232 -4.97 14.33 -12.44
C TYR A 232 -5.48 12.91 -12.23
N PHE A 233 -5.68 12.55 -10.96
CA PHE A 233 -6.41 11.37 -10.55
C PHE A 233 -7.40 11.77 -9.46
N PRO A 234 -8.70 11.40 -9.59
CA PRO A 234 -9.66 11.67 -8.53
C PRO A 234 -9.26 10.94 -7.25
N VAL A 235 -9.43 11.59 -6.10
CA VAL A 235 -9.28 10.93 -4.79
C VAL A 235 -10.32 9.83 -4.65
N VAL A 236 -10.02 8.81 -3.84
CA VAL A 236 -10.99 7.77 -3.47
C VAL A 236 -12.08 8.40 -2.59
N ALA A 237 -13.09 8.95 -3.27
CA ALA A 237 -14.21 9.64 -2.65
C ALA A 237 -15.13 8.65 -1.92
N ARG A 238 -16.05 9.19 -1.13
CA ARG A 238 -16.95 8.42 -0.27
C ARG A 238 -17.77 7.33 -0.99
N LEU A 239 -18.11 7.54 -2.25
CA LEU A 239 -18.91 6.60 -3.06
C LEU A 239 -18.08 5.82 -4.07
N HIS A 240 -16.76 5.93 -4.02
CA HIS A 240 -15.88 5.23 -4.96
C HIS A 240 -15.86 3.73 -4.66
N ASN A 241 -15.86 2.89 -5.70
CA ASN A 241 -15.92 1.43 -5.55
C ASN A 241 -14.67 0.84 -4.88
N GLU A 242 -13.50 1.51 -5.02
CA GLU A 242 -12.25 1.10 -4.37
C GLU A 242 -12.22 1.36 -2.85
N ARG A 243 -13.20 2.12 -2.31
CA ARG A 243 -13.12 2.58 -0.93
C ARG A 243 -13.15 1.44 0.07
N SER A 244 -12.13 1.37 0.91
CA SER A 244 -11.99 0.37 1.97
C SER A 244 -12.39 0.87 3.38
N GLY A 245 -12.74 2.17 3.53
CA GLY A 245 -12.95 2.78 4.86
C GLY A 245 -11.67 3.23 5.55
N TYR A 246 -10.50 2.79 5.11
CA TYR A 246 -9.21 3.26 5.62
C TYR A 246 -8.98 4.74 5.24
N PRO A 247 -8.44 5.58 6.15
CA PRO A 247 -8.20 6.99 5.85
C PRO A 247 -7.13 7.17 4.78
N THR A 248 -7.20 8.27 4.06
CA THR A 248 -6.18 8.71 3.07
C THR A 248 -5.82 7.71 1.98
N GLN A 249 -6.70 6.72 1.71
CA GLN A 249 -6.48 5.73 0.65
C GLN A 249 -6.16 6.40 -0.69
N LYS A 250 -5.05 6.00 -1.31
CA LYS A 250 -4.65 6.47 -2.64
C LYS A 250 -5.40 5.72 -3.75
N PRO A 251 -5.69 6.38 -4.89
CA PRO A 251 -6.33 5.72 -6.05
C PRO A 251 -5.42 4.63 -6.62
N GLN A 252 -5.99 3.49 -6.99
CA GLN A 252 -5.23 2.39 -7.60
C GLN A 252 -4.57 2.82 -8.92
N ALA A 253 -5.27 3.59 -9.75
CA ALA A 253 -4.74 4.09 -11.03
C ALA A 253 -3.48 4.97 -10.88
N LEU A 254 -3.31 5.69 -9.76
CA LEU A 254 -2.09 6.43 -9.46
C LEU A 254 -0.91 5.49 -9.28
N LEU A 255 -1.09 4.44 -8.44
CA LEU A 255 -0.04 3.45 -8.16
C LEU A 255 0.26 2.59 -9.40
N GLU A 256 -0.75 2.20 -10.16
CA GLU A 256 -0.56 1.47 -11.41
C GLU A 256 0.33 2.25 -12.40
N ARG A 257 0.12 3.56 -12.56
CA ARG A 257 0.98 4.40 -13.39
C ARG A 257 2.43 4.38 -12.91
N ILE A 258 2.66 4.53 -11.61
CA ILE A 258 3.99 4.48 -11.00
C ILE A 258 4.67 3.11 -11.25
N LEU A 259 3.95 2.02 -10.98
CA LEU A 259 4.48 0.68 -11.16
C LEU A 259 4.78 0.35 -12.61
N LEU A 260 3.88 0.72 -13.53
CA LEU A 260 4.08 0.52 -14.96
C LEU A 260 5.28 1.30 -15.49
N ALA A 261 5.48 2.54 -15.01
CA ALA A 261 6.61 3.36 -15.42
C ALA A 261 7.96 2.77 -14.97
N SER A 262 8.06 2.31 -13.72
CA SER A 262 9.36 2.08 -13.08
C SER A 262 9.56 0.65 -12.57
N SER A 263 8.83 -0.31 -13.10
CA SER A 263 9.04 -1.73 -12.82
C SER A 263 8.53 -2.63 -13.94
N ASN A 264 8.97 -3.89 -13.95
CA ASN A 264 8.55 -4.91 -14.89
C ASN A 264 7.83 -6.06 -14.16
N PRO A 265 7.04 -6.92 -14.85
CA PRO A 265 6.51 -8.14 -14.24
C PRO A 265 7.61 -8.98 -13.61
N GLY A 266 7.38 -9.46 -12.38
CA GLY A 266 8.37 -10.20 -11.59
C GLY A 266 9.29 -9.35 -10.72
N ASP A 267 9.38 -8.03 -10.93
CA ASP A 267 10.16 -7.11 -10.11
C ASP A 267 9.61 -7.01 -8.69
N LEU A 268 10.47 -6.65 -7.73
CA LEU A 268 10.13 -6.50 -6.32
C LEU A 268 9.76 -5.05 -5.98
N VAL A 269 8.54 -4.85 -5.51
CA VAL A 269 7.98 -3.57 -5.09
C VAL A 269 7.89 -3.52 -3.57
N GLY A 270 8.31 -2.42 -2.96
CA GLY A 270 8.19 -2.20 -1.52
C GLY A 270 7.29 -1.03 -1.17
N ASP A 271 6.49 -1.20 -0.09
CA ASP A 271 5.73 -0.12 0.53
C ASP A 271 5.71 -0.32 2.05
N PHE A 272 6.49 0.48 2.75
CA PHE A 272 6.64 0.40 4.21
C PHE A 272 5.69 1.32 4.98
N PHE A 273 4.74 1.94 4.29
CA PHE A 273 3.62 2.72 4.84
C PHE A 273 2.32 2.33 4.13
N CYS A 274 2.06 1.04 3.99
CA CYS A 274 1.10 0.52 3.01
C CYS A 274 -0.37 0.88 3.28
N GLY A 275 -0.72 1.26 4.51
CA GLY A 275 -2.06 1.71 4.87
C GLY A 275 -3.16 0.75 4.41
N SER A 276 -3.96 1.20 3.45
CA SER A 276 -5.01 0.38 2.84
C SER A 276 -4.51 -0.66 1.83
N GLY A 277 -3.20 -0.73 1.56
CA GLY A 277 -2.60 -1.72 0.66
C GLY A 277 -2.80 -1.44 -0.83
N THR A 278 -2.92 -0.20 -1.25
CA THR A 278 -3.10 0.11 -2.68
C THR A 278 -1.87 -0.28 -3.51
N THR A 279 -0.67 -0.06 -2.98
CA THR A 279 0.60 -0.45 -3.64
C THR A 279 0.73 -1.98 -3.80
N PRO A 280 0.62 -2.80 -2.73
CA PRO A 280 0.72 -4.25 -2.89
C PRO A 280 -0.41 -4.84 -3.74
N LEU A 281 -1.64 -4.26 -3.70
CA LEU A 281 -2.73 -4.65 -4.57
C LEU A 281 -2.39 -4.40 -6.04
N ALA A 282 -1.92 -3.20 -6.38
CA ALA A 282 -1.51 -2.86 -7.74
C ALA A 282 -0.32 -3.72 -8.21
N ALA A 283 0.67 -3.95 -7.33
CA ALA A 283 1.82 -4.82 -7.63
C ALA A 283 1.36 -6.25 -7.98
N ALA A 284 0.54 -6.87 -7.14
CA ALA A 284 -0.01 -8.21 -7.38
C ALA A 284 -0.83 -8.28 -8.67
N THR A 285 -1.69 -7.27 -8.92
CA THR A 285 -2.53 -7.20 -10.13
C THR A 285 -1.69 -7.12 -11.40
N LEU A 286 -0.57 -6.41 -11.35
CA LEU A 286 0.33 -6.22 -12.47
C LEU A 286 1.44 -7.30 -12.56
N GLY A 287 1.38 -8.35 -11.74
CA GLY A 287 2.34 -9.45 -11.75
C GLY A 287 3.72 -9.09 -11.17
N ARG A 288 3.79 -8.12 -10.26
CA ARG A 288 4.98 -7.79 -9.47
C ARG A 288 4.93 -8.51 -8.14
N ARG A 289 6.10 -8.80 -7.57
CA ARG A 289 6.23 -9.24 -6.18
C ARG A 289 6.15 -8.03 -5.27
N PHE A 290 5.74 -8.24 -4.03
CA PHE A 290 5.68 -7.14 -3.07
C PHE A 290 6.14 -7.54 -1.67
N ILE A 291 6.70 -6.57 -0.95
CA ILE A 291 6.86 -6.57 0.51
C ILE A 291 6.24 -5.28 1.02
N ALA A 292 5.20 -5.42 1.84
CA ALA A 292 4.47 -4.30 2.40
C ALA A 292 4.44 -4.36 3.93
N CYS A 293 4.49 -3.20 4.58
CA CYS A 293 4.49 -3.09 6.04
C CYS A 293 3.59 -1.95 6.49
N ASP A 294 2.92 -2.16 7.63
CA ASP A 294 2.23 -1.09 8.36
C ASP A 294 2.28 -1.33 9.87
N LEU A 295 2.13 -0.26 10.62
CA LEU A 295 2.18 -0.27 12.09
C LEU A 295 0.93 -0.86 12.72
N THR A 296 -0.24 -0.73 12.07
CA THR A 296 -1.54 -1.03 12.69
C THR A 296 -2.16 -2.31 12.15
N PHE A 297 -2.79 -3.09 13.04
CA PHE A 297 -3.54 -4.27 12.62
C PHE A 297 -4.68 -3.91 11.66
N ARG A 298 -5.28 -2.73 11.80
CA ARG A 298 -6.35 -2.29 10.88
C ARG A 298 -5.85 -2.10 9.45
N ALA A 299 -4.66 -1.53 9.26
CA ALA A 299 -4.03 -1.42 7.94
C ALA A 299 -3.73 -2.80 7.37
N LEU A 300 -3.09 -3.66 8.17
CA LEU A 300 -2.78 -5.03 7.81
C LEU A 300 -4.03 -5.81 7.37
N HIS A 301 -5.10 -5.76 8.17
CA HIS A 301 -6.37 -6.43 7.88
C HIS A 301 -7.03 -5.90 6.61
N THR A 302 -7.07 -4.58 6.43
CA THR A 302 -7.60 -3.94 5.21
C THR A 302 -6.82 -4.38 3.98
N THR A 303 -5.50 -4.38 4.07
CA THR A 303 -4.60 -4.82 2.98
C THR A 303 -4.80 -6.31 2.68
N ARG A 304 -4.82 -7.19 3.72
CA ARG A 304 -5.09 -8.62 3.57
C ARG A 304 -6.40 -8.87 2.85
N SER A 305 -7.47 -8.22 3.29
CA SER A 305 -8.80 -8.37 2.69
C SER A 305 -8.83 -7.97 1.21
N ARG A 306 -8.15 -6.89 0.84
CA ARG A 306 -8.03 -6.45 -0.56
C ARG A 306 -7.17 -7.38 -1.41
N LEU A 307 -6.14 -7.98 -0.85
CA LEU A 307 -5.26 -8.91 -1.58
C LEU A 307 -5.95 -10.24 -1.92
N THR A 308 -6.98 -10.66 -1.18
CA THR A 308 -7.68 -11.94 -1.46
C THR A 308 -8.28 -12.04 -2.85
N VAL A 309 -8.57 -10.91 -3.51
CA VAL A 309 -9.13 -10.90 -4.86
C VAL A 309 -8.08 -11.05 -5.96
N THR A 310 -6.79 -10.86 -5.65
CA THR A 310 -5.72 -10.88 -6.67
C THR A 310 -5.31 -12.28 -7.10
N GLY A 311 -5.53 -13.27 -6.25
CA GLY A 311 -5.02 -14.63 -6.46
C GLY A 311 -3.51 -14.77 -6.29
N ALA A 312 -2.80 -13.74 -5.83
CA ALA A 312 -1.37 -13.78 -5.52
C ALA A 312 -1.15 -14.24 -4.07
N PRO A 313 -0.49 -15.38 -3.82
CA PRO A 313 -0.19 -15.83 -2.46
C PRO A 313 0.78 -14.89 -1.75
N PHE A 314 0.63 -14.79 -0.41
CA PHE A 314 1.52 -13.97 0.42
C PHE A 314 1.66 -14.53 1.83
N THR A 315 2.79 -14.23 2.47
CA THR A 315 3.02 -14.50 3.89
C THR A 315 2.54 -13.32 4.72
N LEU A 316 1.78 -13.59 5.77
CA LEU A 316 1.40 -12.63 6.79
C LEU A 316 2.38 -12.77 7.95
N GLU A 317 3.09 -11.71 8.26
CA GLU A 317 4.11 -11.68 9.30
C GLU A 317 3.85 -10.56 10.29
N ARG A 318 4.50 -10.64 11.45
CA ARG A 318 4.56 -9.52 12.39
C ARG A 318 5.91 -9.44 13.08
N ASP A 319 6.26 -8.25 13.53
CA ASP A 319 7.26 -8.11 14.59
C ASP A 319 6.72 -8.75 15.88
N ALA A 320 7.53 -9.54 16.57
CA ALA A 320 7.17 -10.14 17.85
C ALA A 320 6.74 -9.09 18.88
N ALA A 321 7.26 -7.88 18.81
CA ALA A 321 6.90 -6.76 19.67
C ALA A 321 5.56 -6.09 19.29
N ALA A 322 5.06 -6.30 18.05
CA ALA A 322 3.80 -5.71 17.62
C ALA A 322 2.60 -6.43 18.23
N PRO A 323 1.60 -5.70 18.76
CA PRO A 323 0.39 -6.32 19.26
C PRO A 323 -0.38 -7.01 18.11
N PHE A 324 -0.72 -8.27 18.33
CA PHE A 324 -1.49 -9.05 17.37
C PHE A 324 -2.76 -9.57 18.08
N PRO A 325 -3.94 -9.07 17.72
CA PRO A 325 -5.18 -9.33 18.46
C PRO A 325 -5.79 -10.69 18.09
N LEU A 326 -5.05 -11.78 18.29
CA LEU A 326 -5.55 -13.13 18.08
C LEU A 326 -5.91 -13.77 19.41
N ALA A 327 -7.17 -14.16 19.57
CA ALA A 327 -7.70 -14.85 20.72
C ALA A 327 -8.36 -16.18 20.33
N GLU A 328 -8.47 -17.10 21.29
CA GLU A 328 -9.37 -18.24 21.15
C GLU A 328 -10.81 -17.74 21.17
N GLY A 329 -11.67 -18.31 20.32
CA GLY A 329 -13.07 -17.93 20.23
C GLY A 329 -13.97 -19.09 19.85
N GLU A 330 -15.25 -18.99 20.22
CA GLU A 330 -16.26 -19.96 19.82
C GLU A 330 -17.25 -19.29 18.88
N ARG A 331 -17.59 -19.97 17.79
CA ARG A 331 -18.60 -19.54 16.84
C ARG A 331 -19.25 -20.77 16.19
N ALA A 332 -20.54 -20.67 15.93
CA ALA A 332 -21.27 -21.77 15.28
C ALA A 332 -20.68 -22.05 13.89
N ALA A 333 -20.15 -23.25 13.74
CA ALA A 333 -19.55 -23.74 12.50
C ALA A 333 -20.05 -25.15 12.19
N ALA A 334 -20.15 -25.49 10.91
CA ALA A 334 -20.55 -26.80 10.45
C ALA A 334 -19.62 -27.29 9.34
N LEU A 335 -19.05 -28.47 9.52
CA LEU A 335 -18.24 -29.16 8.53
C LEU A 335 -19.12 -30.08 7.69
N SER A 336 -18.95 -30.01 6.38
CA SER A 336 -19.56 -30.90 5.40
C SER A 336 -18.49 -31.44 4.43
N PRO A 337 -18.70 -32.53 3.73
CA PRO A 337 -17.76 -32.98 2.73
C PRO A 337 -17.48 -31.89 1.69
N GLY A 338 -16.26 -31.38 1.65
CA GLY A 338 -15.84 -30.36 0.69
C GLY A 338 -16.19 -28.91 1.03
N SER A 339 -16.79 -28.64 2.18
CA SER A 339 -17.12 -27.27 2.58
C SER A 339 -17.15 -27.08 4.10
N VAL A 340 -17.01 -25.83 4.50
CA VAL A 340 -17.19 -25.39 5.88
C VAL A 340 -18.16 -24.20 5.88
N ALA A 341 -19.10 -24.21 6.81
CA ALA A 341 -20.00 -23.10 7.05
C ALA A 341 -19.69 -22.45 8.40
N LEU A 342 -19.80 -21.12 8.47
CA LEU A 342 -19.60 -20.32 9.67
C LEU A 342 -20.76 -19.33 9.82
N ASP A 343 -21.23 -19.12 11.04
CA ASP A 343 -22.08 -17.98 11.33
C ASP A 343 -21.25 -16.68 11.13
N THR A 344 -21.68 -15.82 10.21
CA THR A 344 -20.91 -14.63 9.81
C THR A 344 -21.50 -13.31 10.31
N ASP A 345 -22.45 -13.35 11.23
CA ASP A 345 -23.00 -12.11 11.80
C ASP A 345 -21.92 -11.29 12.51
N GLY A 346 -21.83 -10.01 12.18
CA GLY A 346 -20.82 -9.09 12.72
C GLY A 346 -19.37 -9.34 12.25
N LEU A 347 -19.14 -10.18 11.24
CA LEU A 347 -17.82 -10.41 10.67
C LEU A 347 -17.49 -9.43 9.55
N ASP A 348 -16.20 -9.15 9.45
CA ASP A 348 -15.56 -8.43 8.32
C ASP A 348 -14.83 -9.40 7.38
N TYR A 349 -14.36 -10.52 7.95
CA TYR A 349 -13.52 -11.50 7.25
C TYR A 349 -13.49 -12.83 7.99
N TRP A 350 -13.39 -13.92 7.25
CA TRP A 350 -12.99 -15.20 7.81
C TRP A 350 -12.23 -16.05 6.81
N GLU A 351 -11.48 -17.03 7.30
CA GLU A 351 -10.58 -17.86 6.52
C GLU A 351 -10.44 -19.26 7.13
N VAL A 352 -10.01 -20.20 6.30
CA VAL A 352 -9.95 -21.63 6.66
C VAL A 352 -8.56 -22.19 6.33
N ASP A 353 -7.99 -22.88 7.32
CA ASP A 353 -6.93 -23.86 7.12
C ASP A 353 -7.54 -25.28 7.20
N PRO A 354 -7.63 -26.00 6.07
CA PRO A 354 -8.26 -27.32 6.02
C PRO A 354 -7.34 -28.46 6.49
N ALA A 355 -6.07 -28.15 6.83
CA ALA A 355 -5.09 -29.14 7.23
C ALA A 355 -4.14 -28.58 8.33
N TRP A 356 -4.76 -27.94 9.34
CA TRP A 356 -4.07 -27.28 10.43
C TRP A 356 -3.14 -28.20 11.22
N ASP A 357 -1.84 -27.89 11.25
CA ASP A 357 -0.80 -28.68 11.91
C ASP A 357 -0.43 -28.17 13.31
N GLY A 358 -1.03 -27.06 13.77
CA GLY A 358 -0.74 -26.45 15.05
C GLY A 358 0.44 -25.47 15.04
N VAL A 359 1.06 -25.22 13.88
CA VAL A 359 2.28 -24.40 13.76
C VAL A 359 2.03 -23.13 12.94
N ALA A 360 1.73 -23.28 11.65
CA ALA A 360 1.53 -22.13 10.76
C ALA A 360 0.17 -22.23 10.06
N PHE A 361 -0.63 -21.22 10.21
CA PHE A 361 -1.96 -21.16 9.58
C PHE A 361 -1.83 -20.99 8.07
N ARG A 362 -2.38 -21.95 7.30
CA ARG A 362 -2.36 -21.92 5.83
C ARG A 362 -3.78 -21.65 5.32
N SER A 363 -4.09 -20.39 5.10
CA SER A 363 -5.38 -19.93 4.63
C SER A 363 -5.62 -20.38 3.20
N ALA A 364 -6.40 -21.45 3.00
CA ALA A 364 -6.73 -22.01 1.69
C ALA A 364 -7.98 -21.40 1.06
N ALA A 365 -8.88 -20.87 1.88
CA ALA A 365 -10.12 -20.24 1.44
C ALA A 365 -10.45 -19.04 2.35
N GLN A 366 -10.96 -17.98 1.77
CA GLN A 366 -11.25 -16.72 2.45
C GLN A 366 -12.61 -16.17 2.02
N ALA A 367 -13.33 -15.56 2.96
CA ALA A 367 -14.50 -14.74 2.71
C ALA A 367 -14.30 -13.34 3.30
N VAL A 368 -14.56 -12.34 2.48
CA VAL A 368 -14.46 -10.91 2.83
C VAL A 368 -15.87 -10.31 2.79
N ARG A 369 -16.15 -9.40 3.71
CA ARG A 369 -17.40 -8.63 3.66
C ARG A 369 -17.44 -7.80 2.38
N PRO A 370 -18.44 -8.00 1.51
CA PRO A 370 -18.55 -7.20 0.30
C PRO A 370 -18.77 -5.72 0.62
N ALA A 371 -18.21 -4.85 -0.19
CA ALA A 371 -18.49 -3.41 -0.06
C ALA A 371 -20.00 -3.15 -0.13
N ARG A 372 -20.51 -2.34 0.80
CA ARG A 372 -21.93 -1.95 0.91
C ARG A 372 -22.89 -3.09 1.30
N SER A 373 -22.36 -4.20 1.81
CA SER A 373 -23.14 -5.32 2.32
C SER A 373 -22.75 -5.66 3.75
N ASP A 374 -23.70 -6.20 4.53
CA ASP A 374 -23.41 -6.73 5.86
C ASP A 374 -23.15 -8.22 5.85
N ALA A 375 -23.50 -8.88 4.75
CA ALA A 375 -23.43 -10.33 4.64
C ALA A 375 -22.05 -10.75 4.11
N VAL A 376 -21.25 -11.35 4.96
CA VAL A 376 -20.07 -12.13 4.56
C VAL A 376 -20.55 -13.50 4.07
N PRO A 377 -19.96 -14.07 3.00
CA PRO A 377 -20.28 -15.45 2.59
C PRO A 377 -20.14 -16.43 3.75
N GLN A 378 -21.19 -17.21 4.00
CA GLN A 378 -21.25 -18.14 5.14
C GLN A 378 -20.61 -19.49 4.86
N VAL A 379 -20.40 -19.84 3.61
CA VAL A 379 -19.85 -21.14 3.19
C VAL A 379 -18.60 -20.93 2.35
N LEU A 380 -17.55 -21.66 2.69
CA LEU A 380 -16.33 -21.76 1.89
C LEU A 380 -16.12 -23.21 1.44
N GLU A 381 -15.79 -23.37 0.16
CA GLU A 381 -15.36 -24.66 -0.38
C GLU A 381 -13.92 -24.94 0.04
N ILE A 382 -13.64 -26.15 0.50
CA ILE A 382 -12.34 -26.60 0.93
C ILE A 382 -12.03 -28.00 0.41
N LYS A 383 -10.75 -28.30 0.21
CA LYS A 383 -10.28 -29.67 0.05
C LYS A 383 -9.82 -30.14 1.43
N SER A 384 -10.71 -30.81 2.16
CA SER A 384 -10.40 -31.29 3.50
C SER A 384 -9.40 -32.45 3.45
N GLY A 385 -8.42 -32.45 4.33
CA GLY A 385 -7.43 -33.51 4.47
C GLY A 385 -6.95 -33.73 5.91
N GLY A 386 -7.54 -33.02 6.90
CA GLY A 386 -7.07 -33.09 8.29
C GLY A 386 -7.93 -32.30 9.26
N ARG A 387 -7.32 -31.85 10.34
CA ARG A 387 -7.92 -30.95 11.34
C ARG A 387 -8.19 -29.59 10.70
N VAL A 388 -9.42 -29.09 10.79
CA VAL A 388 -9.78 -27.79 10.25
C VAL A 388 -9.64 -26.74 11.32
N CYS A 389 -9.00 -25.62 10.97
CA CYS A 389 -8.92 -24.43 11.81
C CYS A 389 -9.53 -23.24 11.10
N LEU A 390 -10.29 -22.45 11.82
CA LEU A 390 -10.92 -21.23 11.35
C LEU A 390 -10.28 -20.02 12.01
N ARG A 391 -10.12 -18.94 11.25
CA ARG A 391 -9.81 -17.61 11.77
C ARG A 391 -10.86 -16.64 11.27
N TRP A 392 -11.27 -15.69 12.11
CA TRP A 392 -12.19 -14.63 11.68
C TRP A 392 -11.84 -13.31 12.33
N VAL A 393 -12.25 -12.23 11.68
CA VAL A 393 -12.12 -10.85 12.15
C VAL A 393 -13.50 -10.23 12.19
N THR A 394 -13.84 -9.64 13.31
CA THR A 394 -15.09 -8.90 13.50
C THR A 394 -15.01 -7.50 12.89
N VAL A 395 -16.13 -6.84 12.66
CA VAL A 395 -16.19 -5.50 12.09
C VAL A 395 -15.41 -4.48 12.93
N ASP A 396 -15.35 -4.66 14.25
CA ASP A 396 -14.57 -3.81 15.17
C ASP A 396 -13.07 -4.16 15.22
N GLY A 397 -12.64 -5.19 14.48
CA GLY A 397 -11.22 -5.53 14.29
C GLY A 397 -10.64 -6.53 15.29
N GLN A 398 -11.47 -7.22 16.08
CA GLN A 398 -11.00 -8.33 16.92
C GLN A 398 -10.80 -9.57 16.06
N GLN A 399 -9.71 -10.30 16.30
CA GLN A 399 -9.39 -11.52 15.56
C GLN A 399 -9.44 -12.74 16.49
N PHE A 400 -10.07 -13.82 15.98
CA PHE A 400 -10.24 -15.05 16.73
C PHE A 400 -9.83 -16.26 15.92
N GLN A 401 -9.53 -17.36 16.63
CA GLN A 401 -9.22 -18.66 16.06
C GLN A 401 -9.99 -19.76 16.78
N SER A 402 -10.44 -20.78 16.05
CA SER A 402 -11.04 -21.99 16.60
C SER A 402 -10.72 -23.21 15.74
N ASN A 403 -10.67 -24.35 16.39
CA ASN A 403 -10.60 -25.64 15.69
C ASN A 403 -11.99 -26.25 15.58
N VAL A 404 -12.30 -26.87 14.46
CA VAL A 404 -13.60 -27.46 14.14
C VAL A 404 -13.47 -28.97 13.91
#